data_8ff09a3b63bdbf92fffc7eb3479987da
#
_entry.id   8ff09a3b63bdbf92fffc7eb3479987da
#
_cell.length_a   1.000
_cell.length_b   1.000
_cell.length_c   1.000
_cell.angle_alpha   90.00
_cell.angle_beta   90.00
_cell.angle_gamma   90.00
#
_symmetry.space_group_name_H-M   'P 1'
#
loop_
_entity.id
_entity.type
_entity.pdbx_description
1 polymer ?
#
loop_
_entity_poly.entity_id
_entity_poly.type
_entity_poly.pdbx_seq_one_letter_code
_entity_poly.pdbx_strand_id
1 'polypeptide(L)'
;ILADLHQTALGAGTLAAVWAAEGPQATLCYDEETGTVSGAKPWCSGAGLVDVALVTARCGDGSRLVCLLTDAPGVLLQPQSWHATGMRGIPSGTVQFDQVRAEPVGAPGAYLARPGFWHGGAGIAACWYGAAVALAAPLQRSPRVEDDAQAAALLGQVDMALQSSAALLRELAAWIDAMP
;
A
#
# COMPACT_ATOMS: atom_id res chain seq x y z
N ILE A 1 2.54 -17.06 5.41
CA ILE A 1 1.73 -16.47 4.33
C ILE A 1 1.91 -17.25 3.02
N LEU A 2 3.13 -17.47 2.51
CA LEU A 2 3.31 -18.28 1.28
C LEU A 2 2.87 -19.73 1.48
N ALA A 3 3.14 -20.34 2.64
CA ALA A 3 2.68 -21.66 2.97
C ALA A 3 1.15 -21.74 3.11
N ASP A 4 0.54 -20.70 3.65
CA ASP A 4 -0.92 -20.60 3.81
C ASP A 4 -1.60 -20.30 2.47
N LEU A 5 -0.95 -19.54 1.58
CA LEU A 5 -1.40 -19.30 0.22
C LEU A 5 -1.36 -20.56 -0.66
N HIS A 6 -0.45 -21.49 -0.38
CA HIS A 6 -0.44 -22.81 -1.05
C HIS A 6 -1.67 -23.66 -0.71
N GLN A 7 -2.33 -23.40 0.41
CA GLN A 7 -3.60 -24.04 0.76
C GLN A 7 -4.79 -23.35 0.07
N THR A 8 -4.65 -22.06 -0.25
CA THR A 8 -5.59 -21.35 -1.12
C THR A 8 -5.15 -21.65 -2.55
N ALA A 9 -5.86 -22.53 -3.25
CA ALA A 9 -5.47 -23.04 -4.58
C ALA A 9 -5.48 -21.92 -5.64
N LEU A 10 -4.46 -21.07 -5.63
CA LEU A 10 -4.21 -20.11 -6.71
C LEU A 10 -3.70 -20.92 -7.91
N GLY A 11 -4.49 -21.01 -8.96
CA GLY A 11 -4.11 -21.70 -10.20
C GLY A 11 -2.90 -21.03 -10.88
N ALA A 12 -2.15 -21.78 -11.65
CA ALA A 12 -1.09 -21.22 -12.49
C ALA A 12 -1.70 -20.17 -13.44
N GLY A 13 -1.08 -18.98 -13.48
CA GLY A 13 -1.56 -17.85 -14.28
C GLY A 13 -2.52 -16.89 -13.57
N THR A 14 -2.94 -17.18 -12.34
CA THR A 14 -3.75 -16.27 -11.53
C THR A 14 -2.98 -14.98 -11.20
N LEU A 15 -3.54 -13.85 -11.54
CA LEU A 15 -3.01 -12.54 -11.15
C LEU A 15 -3.57 -12.13 -9.80
N ALA A 16 -2.71 -11.96 -8.81
CA ALA A 16 -3.10 -11.59 -7.45
C ALA A 16 -2.58 -10.22 -7.03
N ALA A 17 -3.37 -9.50 -6.24
CA ALA A 17 -2.96 -8.25 -5.61
C ALA A 17 -3.03 -8.33 -4.08
N VAL A 18 -2.32 -7.41 -3.41
CA VAL A 18 -2.43 -7.21 -1.95
C VAL A 18 -2.98 -5.81 -1.70
N TRP A 19 -4.16 -5.75 -1.07
CA TRP A 19 -4.83 -4.50 -0.70
C TRP A 19 -4.83 -4.35 0.83
N ALA A 20 -3.71 -3.85 1.35
CA ALA A 20 -3.48 -3.75 2.79
C ALA A 20 -3.55 -2.32 3.35
N ALA A 21 -3.57 -1.31 2.49
CA ALA A 21 -3.68 0.08 2.93
C ALA A 21 -5.05 0.36 3.56
N GLU A 22 -5.06 1.16 4.62
CA GLU A 22 -6.29 1.58 5.28
C GLU A 22 -6.45 3.10 5.16
N GLY A 23 -7.66 3.54 4.85
CA GLY A 23 -8.01 4.94 4.77
C GLY A 23 -8.74 5.41 6.03
N PRO A 24 -8.74 6.71 6.31
CA PRO A 24 -9.33 7.26 7.53
C PRO A 24 -10.86 7.08 7.63
N GLN A 25 -11.53 6.80 6.52
CA GLN A 25 -13.00 6.69 6.45
C GLN A 25 -13.48 5.34 5.90
N ALA A 26 -12.58 4.48 5.46
CA ALA A 26 -12.94 3.21 4.85
C ALA A 26 -12.64 2.07 5.82
N THR A 27 -13.67 1.35 6.21
CA THR A 27 -13.53 0.20 7.10
C THR A 27 -14.10 -1.02 6.40
N LEU A 28 -13.21 -1.93 6.01
CA LEU A 28 -13.58 -3.27 5.60
C LEU A 28 -13.58 -4.17 6.83
N CYS A 29 -14.69 -4.86 7.06
CA CYS A 29 -14.84 -5.80 8.17
C CYS A 29 -14.94 -7.22 7.63
N TYR A 30 -14.30 -8.16 8.32
CA TYR A 30 -14.43 -9.60 8.10
C TYR A 30 -15.23 -10.20 9.24
N ASP A 31 -16.28 -10.92 8.90
CA ASP A 31 -17.11 -11.71 9.81
C ASP A 31 -16.67 -13.16 9.75
N GLU A 32 -16.11 -13.67 10.85
CA GLU A 32 -15.62 -15.06 10.95
C GLU A 32 -16.76 -16.08 10.99
N GLU A 33 -17.95 -15.71 11.45
CA GLU A 33 -19.09 -16.65 11.52
C GLU A 33 -19.64 -16.94 10.13
N THR A 34 -19.76 -15.91 9.29
CA THR A 34 -20.28 -16.04 7.93
C THR A 34 -19.19 -16.30 6.89
N GLY A 35 -17.94 -16.00 7.21
CA GLY A 35 -16.81 -16.07 6.26
C GLY A 35 -16.92 -15.02 5.17
N THR A 36 -17.42 -13.83 5.49
CA THR A 36 -17.65 -12.77 4.49
C THR A 36 -16.99 -11.46 4.88
N VAL A 37 -16.72 -10.61 3.87
CA VAL A 37 -16.27 -9.22 4.07
C VAL A 37 -17.35 -8.26 3.62
N SER A 38 -17.47 -7.15 4.35
CA SER A 38 -18.38 -6.05 4.04
C SER A 38 -17.73 -4.71 4.36
N GLY A 39 -17.98 -3.70 3.52
CA GLY A 39 -17.45 -2.35 3.68
C GLY A 39 -16.61 -1.90 2.50
N ALA A 40 -15.76 -0.90 2.68
CA ALA A 40 -14.97 -0.30 1.63
C ALA A 40 -13.45 -0.46 1.88
N LYS A 41 -12.70 -0.71 0.81
CA LYS A 41 -11.24 -0.72 0.81
C LYS A 41 -10.72 0.31 -0.19
N PRO A 42 -9.98 1.31 0.24
CA PRO A 42 -9.36 2.28 -0.66
C PRO A 42 -8.05 1.77 -1.25
N TRP A 43 -7.59 2.43 -2.29
CA TRP A 43 -6.29 2.20 -2.93
C TRP A 43 -6.06 0.74 -3.37
N CYS A 44 -7.08 0.14 -3.94
CA CYS A 44 -7.05 -1.22 -4.48
C CYS A 44 -6.35 -1.23 -5.85
N SER A 45 -5.01 -1.25 -5.84
CA SER A 45 -4.22 -1.24 -7.08
C SER A 45 -4.50 -2.48 -7.92
N GLY A 46 -4.74 -2.26 -9.22
CA GLY A 46 -5.10 -3.30 -10.18
C GLY A 46 -6.55 -3.77 -10.07
N ALA A 47 -7.43 -3.06 -9.36
CA ALA A 47 -8.84 -3.38 -9.29
C ALA A 47 -9.47 -3.46 -10.71
N GLY A 48 -10.09 -4.59 -11.02
CA GLY A 48 -10.60 -4.92 -12.35
C GLY A 48 -9.59 -5.54 -13.32
N LEU A 49 -8.33 -5.73 -12.88
CA LEU A 49 -7.28 -6.38 -13.66
C LEU A 49 -6.77 -7.67 -13.00
N VAL A 50 -7.00 -7.85 -11.71
CA VAL A 50 -6.54 -9.01 -10.93
C VAL A 50 -7.68 -9.99 -10.69
N ASP A 51 -7.36 -11.27 -10.61
CA ASP A 51 -8.34 -12.34 -10.39
C ASP A 51 -8.62 -12.55 -8.89
N VAL A 52 -7.59 -12.34 -8.07
CA VAL A 52 -7.62 -12.59 -6.63
C VAL A 52 -7.05 -11.41 -5.87
N ALA A 53 -7.66 -11.08 -4.74
CA ALA A 53 -7.14 -10.09 -3.82
C ALA A 53 -6.89 -10.68 -2.42
N LEU A 54 -5.72 -10.37 -1.88
CA LEU A 54 -5.39 -10.53 -0.47
C LEU A 54 -5.69 -9.20 0.22
N VAL A 55 -6.68 -9.18 1.09
CA VAL A 55 -7.20 -7.92 1.65
C VAL A 55 -7.08 -7.95 3.17
N THR A 56 -6.56 -6.88 3.77
CA THR A 56 -6.66 -6.71 5.21
C THR A 56 -8.03 -6.17 5.58
N ALA A 57 -8.71 -6.81 6.52
CA ALA A 57 -10.00 -6.44 7.05
C ALA A 57 -9.98 -6.42 8.58
N ARG A 58 -10.81 -5.60 9.20
CA ARG A 58 -11.02 -5.62 10.65
C ARG A 58 -11.77 -6.88 11.04
N CYS A 59 -11.36 -7.51 12.14
CA CYS A 59 -11.97 -8.70 12.69
C CYS A 59 -11.86 -8.60 14.21
N GLY A 60 -12.97 -8.40 14.91
CA GLY A 60 -12.96 -8.07 16.32
C GLY A 60 -12.10 -6.85 16.61
N ASP A 61 -11.19 -6.96 17.58
CA ASP A 61 -10.27 -5.88 17.97
C ASP A 61 -8.99 -5.83 17.12
N GLY A 62 -8.88 -6.68 16.11
CA GLY A 62 -7.66 -6.84 15.31
C GLY A 62 -7.84 -6.71 13.79
N SER A 63 -6.80 -7.11 13.07
CA SER A 63 -6.77 -7.17 11.62
C SER A 63 -6.55 -8.60 11.16
N ARG A 64 -7.26 -9.01 10.11
CA ARG A 64 -7.16 -10.29 9.45
C ARG A 64 -6.78 -10.11 7.99
N LEU A 65 -5.85 -10.91 7.49
CA LEU A 65 -5.65 -11.05 6.05
C LEU A 65 -6.64 -12.08 5.54
N VAL A 66 -7.38 -11.74 4.48
CA VAL A 66 -8.31 -12.64 3.82
C VAL A 66 -8.05 -12.67 2.33
N CYS A 67 -8.36 -13.78 1.68
CA CYS A 67 -8.28 -14.00 0.24
C CYS A 67 -9.69 -14.07 -0.34
N LEU A 68 -9.91 -13.36 -1.45
CA LEU A 68 -11.19 -13.36 -2.14
C LEU A 68 -11.01 -13.27 -3.67
N LEU A 69 -12.01 -13.72 -4.42
CA LEU A 69 -12.11 -13.53 -5.86
C LEU A 69 -12.63 -12.12 -6.16
N THR A 70 -12.00 -11.45 -7.10
CA THR A 70 -12.37 -10.06 -7.44
C THR A 70 -13.58 -9.93 -8.35
N ASP A 71 -14.00 -11.03 -8.96
CA ASP A 71 -15.22 -11.15 -9.77
C ASP A 71 -16.41 -11.74 -8.97
N ALA A 72 -16.23 -11.99 -7.66
CA ALA A 72 -17.28 -12.56 -6.82
C ALA A 72 -18.49 -11.60 -6.72
N PRO A 73 -19.71 -12.15 -6.62
CA PRO A 73 -20.90 -11.35 -6.32
C PRO A 73 -20.70 -10.49 -5.07
N GLY A 74 -21.09 -9.21 -5.16
CA GLY A 74 -20.93 -8.23 -4.07
C GLY A 74 -19.64 -7.43 -4.13
N VAL A 75 -18.71 -7.72 -5.07
CA VAL A 75 -17.54 -6.87 -5.34
C VAL A 75 -17.94 -5.75 -6.31
N LEU A 76 -17.88 -4.51 -5.85
CA LEU A 76 -18.27 -3.33 -6.63
C LEU A 76 -17.08 -2.38 -6.79
N LEU A 77 -16.57 -2.29 -8.01
CA LEU A 77 -15.49 -1.38 -8.36
C LEU A 77 -16.02 0.06 -8.44
N GLN A 78 -15.25 1.01 -7.91
CA GLN A 78 -15.54 2.44 -7.99
C GLN A 78 -14.45 3.15 -8.83
N PRO A 79 -14.44 2.98 -10.16
CA PRO A 79 -13.38 3.52 -11.02
C PRO A 79 -13.29 5.04 -10.96
N GLN A 80 -14.41 5.73 -10.70
CA GLN A 80 -14.48 7.19 -10.53
C GLN A 80 -13.70 7.68 -9.29
N SER A 81 -13.29 6.81 -8.38
CA SER A 81 -12.48 7.18 -7.23
C SER A 81 -10.97 7.30 -7.53
N TRP A 82 -10.56 6.96 -8.78
CA TRP A 82 -9.16 7.05 -9.23
C TRP A 82 -8.96 8.23 -10.16
N HIS A 83 -8.28 9.27 -9.71
CA HIS A 83 -8.08 10.54 -10.43
C HIS A 83 -6.63 10.81 -10.83
N ALA A 84 -5.72 9.86 -10.65
CA ALA A 84 -4.31 10.07 -10.92
C ALA A 84 -4.04 10.33 -12.42
N THR A 85 -3.24 11.35 -12.71
CA THR A 85 -2.80 11.67 -14.07
C THR A 85 -1.79 10.64 -14.57
N GLY A 86 -0.85 10.26 -13.72
CA GLY A 86 0.07 9.15 -13.97
C GLY A 86 -0.56 7.81 -13.64
N MET A 87 -0.01 6.72 -14.18
CA MET A 87 -0.42 5.33 -13.91
C MET A 87 -1.92 5.05 -14.17
N ARG A 88 -2.50 5.69 -15.16
CA ARG A 88 -3.92 5.51 -15.53
C ARG A 88 -4.27 4.06 -15.85
N GLY A 89 -3.32 3.32 -16.41
CA GLY A 89 -3.51 1.89 -16.75
C GLY A 89 -3.52 0.94 -15.55
N ILE A 90 -3.26 1.45 -14.32
CA ILE A 90 -3.33 0.67 -13.09
C ILE A 90 -4.33 1.36 -12.16
N PRO A 91 -5.64 1.10 -12.32
CA PRO A 91 -6.66 1.65 -11.43
C PRO A 91 -6.34 1.30 -9.99
N SER A 92 -6.36 2.30 -9.10
CA SER A 92 -6.07 2.10 -7.68
C SER A 92 -7.15 2.78 -6.82
N GLY A 93 -8.39 2.68 -7.28
CA GLY A 93 -9.55 3.27 -6.64
C GLY A 93 -10.05 2.48 -5.43
N THR A 94 -11.25 2.83 -4.99
CA THR A 94 -11.96 2.16 -3.92
C THR A 94 -12.74 0.96 -4.47
N VAL A 95 -12.73 -0.14 -3.72
CA VAL A 95 -13.61 -1.29 -3.95
C VAL A 95 -14.57 -1.40 -2.77
N GLN A 96 -15.84 -1.53 -3.08
CA GLN A 96 -16.90 -1.79 -2.11
C GLN A 96 -17.19 -3.29 -2.10
N PHE A 97 -17.40 -3.84 -0.91
CA PHE A 97 -17.74 -5.24 -0.69
C PHE A 97 -19.06 -5.34 0.05
N ASP A 98 -19.94 -6.19 -0.44
CA ASP A 98 -21.21 -6.51 0.17
C ASP A 98 -21.35 -8.02 0.36
N GLN A 99 -21.12 -8.49 1.57
CA GLN A 99 -21.21 -9.92 1.97
C GLN A 99 -20.37 -10.86 1.07
N VAL A 100 -19.18 -10.39 0.63
CA VAL A 100 -18.33 -11.18 -0.27
C VAL A 100 -17.62 -12.29 0.49
N ARG A 101 -17.75 -13.53 0.00
CA ARG A 101 -17.02 -14.69 0.56
C ARG A 101 -15.52 -14.44 0.52
N ALA A 102 -14.86 -14.73 1.65
CA ALA A 102 -13.42 -14.57 1.80
C ALA A 102 -12.86 -15.65 2.71
N GLU A 103 -11.68 -16.13 2.40
CA GLU A 103 -10.98 -17.15 3.17
C GLU A 103 -9.85 -16.51 3.99
N PRO A 104 -9.74 -16.78 5.31
CA PRO A 104 -8.67 -16.23 6.12
C PRO A 104 -7.32 -16.81 5.72
N VAL A 105 -6.29 -15.96 5.69
CA VAL A 105 -4.91 -16.33 5.36
C VAL A 105 -4.02 -16.08 6.58
N GLY A 106 -3.46 -17.15 7.13
CA GLY A 106 -2.66 -17.09 8.35
C GLY A 106 -3.46 -16.77 9.61
N ALA A 107 -2.76 -16.56 10.72
CA ALA A 107 -3.34 -16.14 11.99
C ALA A 107 -3.73 -14.66 12.00
N PRO A 108 -4.59 -14.20 12.93
CA PRO A 108 -4.82 -12.78 13.14
C PRO A 108 -3.49 -12.02 13.33
N GLY A 109 -3.35 -10.87 12.67
CA GLY A 109 -2.13 -10.06 12.72
C GLY A 109 -0.92 -10.59 11.92
N ALA A 110 -0.98 -11.79 11.35
CA ALA A 110 0.14 -12.44 10.64
C ALA A 110 0.68 -11.60 9.47
N TYR A 111 -0.16 -10.79 8.84
CA TYR A 111 0.29 -9.92 7.75
C TYR A 111 1.35 -8.90 8.21
N LEU A 112 1.15 -8.26 9.36
CA LEU A 112 2.08 -7.28 9.90
C LEU A 112 3.28 -7.93 10.60
N ALA A 113 3.05 -9.09 11.23
CA ALA A 113 4.07 -9.82 11.95
C ALA A 113 4.99 -10.69 11.05
N ARG A 114 4.72 -10.75 9.74
CA ARG A 114 5.51 -11.60 8.85
C ARG A 114 6.96 -11.12 8.72
N PRO A 115 7.93 -12.02 8.62
CA PRO A 115 9.30 -11.65 8.28
C PRO A 115 9.34 -10.81 6.99
N GLY A 116 10.16 -9.78 6.96
CA GLY A 116 10.31 -8.90 5.79
C GLY A 116 9.21 -7.85 5.60
N PHE A 117 8.21 -7.73 6.49
CA PHE A 117 7.21 -6.66 6.40
C PHE A 117 7.85 -5.27 6.37
N TRP A 118 8.78 -5.02 7.28
CA TRP A 118 9.47 -3.74 7.39
C TRP A 118 10.39 -3.43 6.20
N HIS A 119 11.03 -4.46 5.62
CA HIS A 119 11.80 -4.30 4.37
C HIS A 119 10.91 -3.79 3.23
N GLY A 120 9.72 -4.36 3.09
CA GLY A 120 8.75 -3.89 2.08
C GLY A 120 8.28 -2.46 2.33
N GLY A 121 7.94 -2.13 3.58
CA GLY A 121 7.49 -0.80 3.97
C GLY A 121 8.56 0.28 3.78
N ALA A 122 9.78 0.01 4.24
CA ALA A 122 10.93 0.90 4.07
C ALA A 122 11.30 1.10 2.60
N GLY A 123 11.18 0.04 1.78
CA GLY A 123 11.41 0.12 0.34
C GLY A 123 10.49 1.12 -0.36
N ILE A 124 9.21 1.17 0.01
CA ILE A 124 8.26 2.16 -0.51
C ILE A 124 8.68 3.58 -0.13
N ALA A 125 9.06 3.81 1.13
CA ALA A 125 9.54 5.11 1.59
C ALA A 125 10.81 5.55 0.83
N ALA A 126 11.73 4.62 0.57
CA ALA A 126 12.93 4.88 -0.22
C ALA A 126 12.60 5.25 -1.69
N CYS A 127 11.59 4.63 -2.30
CA CYS A 127 11.12 5.00 -3.65
C CYS A 127 10.58 6.44 -3.68
N TRP A 128 9.76 6.82 -2.70
CA TRP A 128 9.24 8.18 -2.58
C TRP A 128 10.36 9.21 -2.35
N TYR A 129 11.33 8.87 -1.51
CA TYR A 129 12.52 9.69 -1.31
C TYR A 129 13.30 9.90 -2.61
N GLY A 130 13.53 8.84 -3.38
CA GLY A 130 14.21 8.93 -4.69
C GLY A 130 13.48 9.85 -5.66
N ALA A 131 12.15 9.78 -5.71
CA ALA A 131 11.34 10.70 -6.51
C ALA A 131 11.47 12.16 -6.03
N ALA A 132 11.47 12.40 -4.73
CA ALA A 132 11.65 13.74 -4.16
C ALA A 132 13.03 14.33 -4.50
N VAL A 133 14.10 13.52 -4.42
CA VAL A 133 15.45 13.92 -4.84
C VAL A 133 15.48 14.31 -6.32
N ALA A 134 14.85 13.52 -7.18
CA ALA A 134 14.79 13.80 -8.62
C ALA A 134 14.06 15.12 -8.92
N LEU A 135 12.96 15.41 -8.19
CA LEU A 135 12.21 16.66 -8.32
C LEU A 135 12.99 17.88 -7.79
N ALA A 136 13.82 17.70 -6.77
CA ALA A 136 14.64 18.77 -6.21
C ALA A 136 15.87 19.13 -7.07
N ALA A 137 16.39 18.19 -7.85
CA ALA A 137 17.60 18.38 -8.63
C ALA A 137 17.55 19.57 -9.62
N PRO A 138 16.45 19.87 -10.35
CA PRO A 138 16.35 21.08 -11.16
C PRO A 138 16.36 22.37 -10.34
N LEU A 139 15.81 22.35 -9.12
CA LEU A 139 15.79 23.52 -8.22
C LEU A 139 17.21 23.87 -7.77
N GLN A 140 18.01 22.87 -7.42
CA GLN A 140 19.42 23.05 -7.01
C GLN A 140 20.29 23.66 -8.12
N ARG A 141 19.92 23.45 -9.40
CA ARG A 141 20.64 23.98 -10.57
C ARG A 141 20.04 25.28 -11.10
N SER A 142 19.01 25.80 -10.47
CA SER A 142 18.33 27.00 -10.95
C SER A 142 19.19 28.25 -10.68
N PRO A 143 19.49 29.07 -11.68
CA PRO A 143 20.22 30.33 -11.46
C PRO A 143 19.45 31.31 -10.58
N ARG A 144 18.13 31.16 -10.46
CA ARG A 144 17.31 32.00 -9.54
C ARG A 144 17.74 31.91 -8.08
N VAL A 145 18.37 30.81 -7.68
CA VAL A 145 18.82 30.61 -6.29
C VAL A 145 19.96 31.58 -5.93
N GLU A 146 20.76 32.01 -6.92
CA GLU A 146 21.86 32.96 -6.70
C GLU A 146 21.36 34.40 -6.53
N ASP A 147 20.29 34.76 -7.24
CA ASP A 147 19.79 36.14 -7.33
C ASP A 147 18.54 36.43 -6.45
N ASP A 148 17.88 35.39 -5.95
CA ASP A 148 16.61 35.50 -5.20
C ASP A 148 16.75 34.82 -3.82
N ALA A 149 16.82 35.65 -2.77
CA ALA A 149 16.94 35.19 -1.39
C ALA A 149 15.76 34.32 -0.94
N GLN A 150 14.55 34.51 -1.49
CA GLN A 150 13.40 33.69 -1.17
C GLN A 150 13.52 32.31 -1.83
N ALA A 151 13.96 32.26 -3.09
CA ALA A 151 14.25 30.99 -3.78
C ALA A 151 15.35 30.21 -3.04
N ALA A 152 16.42 30.87 -2.60
CA ALA A 152 17.47 30.26 -1.80
C ALA A 152 16.94 29.70 -0.46
N ALA A 153 16.09 30.44 0.25
CA ALA A 153 15.51 30.00 1.50
C ALA A 153 14.59 28.76 1.31
N LEU A 154 13.77 28.75 0.25
CA LEU A 154 12.92 27.60 -0.10
C LEU A 154 13.76 26.37 -0.48
N LEU A 155 14.82 26.55 -1.24
CA LEU A 155 15.74 25.46 -1.56
C LEU A 155 16.40 24.90 -0.29
N GLY A 156 16.81 25.75 0.64
CA GLY A 156 17.36 25.32 1.93
C GLY A 156 16.37 24.47 2.74
N GLN A 157 15.07 24.80 2.72
CA GLN A 157 14.04 24.00 3.36
C GLN A 157 13.88 22.62 2.68
N VAL A 158 13.89 22.59 1.36
CA VAL A 158 13.83 21.34 0.59
C VAL A 158 15.05 20.47 0.90
N ASP A 159 16.25 21.04 0.88
CA ASP A 159 17.47 20.30 1.18
C ASP A 159 17.48 19.75 2.60
N MET A 160 17.08 20.53 3.59
CA MET A 160 16.96 20.08 4.98
C MET A 160 15.97 18.91 5.11
N ALA A 161 14.83 18.95 4.42
CA ALA A 161 13.86 17.87 4.41
C ALA A 161 14.43 16.59 3.77
N LEU A 162 15.16 16.72 2.65
CA LEU A 162 15.81 15.60 1.97
C LEU A 162 16.92 14.97 2.83
N GLN A 163 17.78 15.79 3.45
CA GLN A 163 18.85 15.29 4.32
C GLN A 163 18.29 14.57 5.56
N SER A 164 17.25 15.13 6.18
CA SER A 164 16.58 14.49 7.31
C SER A 164 15.96 13.15 6.93
N SER A 165 15.26 13.10 5.79
CA SER A 165 14.67 11.86 5.27
C SER A 165 15.73 10.80 4.95
N ALA A 166 16.85 11.21 4.35
CA ALA A 166 17.96 10.31 4.06
C ALA A 166 18.59 9.74 5.35
N ALA A 167 18.71 10.56 6.40
CA ALA A 167 19.24 10.12 7.69
C ALA A 167 18.30 9.08 8.33
N LEU A 168 16.99 9.36 8.35
CA LEU A 168 15.99 8.43 8.88
C LEU A 168 15.93 7.12 8.11
N LEU A 169 16.02 7.14 6.78
CA LEU A 169 16.04 5.92 5.97
C LEU A 169 17.27 5.06 6.25
N ARG A 170 18.44 5.68 6.44
CA ARG A 170 19.67 4.93 6.82
C ARG A 170 19.55 4.30 8.21
N GLU A 171 19.01 5.05 9.18
CA GLU A 171 18.78 4.53 10.54
C GLU A 171 17.76 3.39 10.53
N LEU A 172 16.65 3.56 9.78
CA LEU A 172 15.63 2.52 9.62
C LEU A 172 16.22 1.25 8.97
N ALA A 173 17.05 1.39 7.94
CA ALA A 173 17.70 0.24 7.31
C ALA A 173 18.59 -0.52 8.31
N ALA A 174 19.43 0.20 9.07
CA ALA A 174 20.26 -0.41 10.10
C ALA A 174 19.44 -1.10 11.19
N TRP A 175 18.31 -0.52 11.59
CA TRP A 175 17.40 -1.12 12.55
C TRP A 175 16.75 -2.41 12.02
N ILE A 176 16.30 -2.40 10.75
CA ILE A 176 15.71 -3.57 10.09
C ILE A 176 16.74 -4.70 9.99
N ASP A 177 17.98 -4.38 9.59
CA ASP A 177 19.07 -5.37 9.46
C ASP A 177 19.49 -5.99 10.81
N ALA A 178 19.23 -5.29 11.91
CA ALA A 178 19.50 -5.78 13.27
C ALA A 178 18.34 -6.60 13.87
N MET A 179 17.20 -6.69 13.19
CA MET A 179 16.05 -7.49 13.65
C MET A 179 16.37 -8.99 13.54
N PRO A 180 15.96 -9.80 14.52
CA PRO A 180 16.17 -11.25 14.50
C PRO A 180 15.33 -11.97 13.44
#